data_09e5c62a17dabf8f491dea7e4ea283a5
#
_entry.id   09e5c62a17dabf8f491dea7e4ea283a5
#
_cell.length_a   1.000
_cell.length_b   1.000
_cell.length_c   1.000
_cell.angle_alpha   90.00
_cell.angle_beta   90.00
_cell.angle_gamma   90.00
#
_symmetry.space_group_name_H-M   'P 1'
#
loop_
_entity.id
_entity.type
_entity.pdbx_description
1 polymer ?
#
loop_
_entity_poly.entity_id
_entity_poly.type
_entity_poly.pdbx_seq_one_letter_code
_entity_poly.pdbx_strand_id
1 'polypeptide(L)'
;DITGPSIPKTFGVHDKLEGCEEGIIPARSEGGVQMISINLVLPNEDDPVIYRGPIIAETVKQFWSDVVWEDVDFLFVDMPPGTGDVPLTVFQSLPVDGIIVVTSPQDLVSMIVGKAVKMAKMMNIPVLGIVENYSYLECPDCGKHISVFGESHVDEVAAHYELPVLAKLPIDPKLAEAVDAGKIEDAKLPDALSGALSTVEGLL
;
A
#
# COMPACT_ATOMS: atom_id res chain seq x y z
N ASP A 1 -2.27 -3.27 8.00
CA ASP A 1 -1.33 -2.23 8.41
C ASP A 1 -0.79 -2.55 9.81
N ILE A 2 0.43 -3.10 9.92
CA ILE A 2 0.98 -3.61 11.18
C ILE A 2 2.27 -2.89 11.58
N THR A 3 3.13 -2.57 10.63
CA THR A 3 4.47 -2.05 10.90
C THR A 3 4.58 -0.60 10.46
N GLY A 4 4.70 0.35 11.40
CA GLY A 4 4.65 1.79 11.11
C GLY A 4 3.27 2.25 10.66
N PRO A 5 2.21 1.88 11.37
CA PRO A 5 0.85 2.00 10.89
C PRO A 5 0.41 3.46 10.75
N SER A 6 -0.13 3.81 9.57
CA SER A 6 -0.55 5.17 9.22
C SER A 6 -1.91 5.24 8.51
N ILE A 7 -2.43 4.12 8.04
CA ILE A 7 -3.66 4.08 7.26
C ILE A 7 -4.86 4.70 7.97
N PRO A 8 -5.19 4.39 9.25
CA PRO A 8 -6.32 5.03 9.92
C PRO A 8 -6.18 6.54 9.99
N LYS A 9 -4.99 7.05 10.32
CA LYS A 9 -4.72 8.48 10.38
C LYS A 9 -4.95 9.16 9.03
N THR A 10 -4.52 8.52 7.94
CA THR A 10 -4.70 9.01 6.56
C THR A 10 -6.18 9.18 6.20
N PHE A 11 -7.04 8.32 6.72
CA PHE A 11 -8.49 8.35 6.53
C PHE A 11 -9.25 9.08 7.66
N GLY A 12 -8.57 9.69 8.62
CA GLY A 12 -9.20 10.37 9.75
C GLY A 12 -9.93 9.46 10.72
N VAL A 13 -9.56 8.19 10.77
CA VAL A 13 -10.16 7.19 11.66
C VAL A 13 -9.31 7.03 12.91
N HIS A 14 -9.92 7.27 14.08
CA HIS A 14 -9.25 7.25 15.39
C HIS A 14 -9.93 6.32 16.39
N ASP A 15 -11.13 5.86 16.09
CA ASP A 15 -11.90 5.01 16.99
C ASP A 15 -11.25 3.63 17.12
N LYS A 16 -11.27 3.09 18.35
CA LYS A 16 -10.77 1.75 18.60
C LYS A 16 -11.69 0.71 18.00
N LEU A 17 -11.11 -0.44 17.66
CA LEU A 17 -11.88 -1.56 17.14
C LEU A 17 -12.82 -2.12 18.18
N GLU A 18 -14.01 -2.50 17.75
CA GLU A 18 -14.99 -3.21 18.55
C GLU A 18 -15.01 -4.69 18.16
N GLY A 19 -15.29 -5.54 19.14
CA GLY A 19 -15.52 -6.97 18.92
C GLY A 19 -17.00 -7.31 18.94
N CYS A 20 -17.38 -8.33 18.20
CA CYS A 20 -18.69 -8.97 18.29
C CYS A 20 -18.56 -10.49 18.49
N GLU A 21 -19.68 -11.23 18.56
CA GLU A 21 -19.64 -12.69 18.70
C GLU A 21 -18.95 -13.39 17.50
N GLU A 22 -18.97 -12.75 16.34
CA GLU A 22 -18.46 -13.29 15.08
C GLU A 22 -16.99 -12.93 14.84
N GLY A 23 -16.46 -11.90 15.53
CA GLY A 23 -15.07 -11.47 15.36
C GLY A 23 -14.84 -9.99 15.64
N ILE A 24 -13.90 -9.40 14.92
CA ILE A 24 -13.52 -7.99 15.02
C ILE A 24 -14.28 -7.19 13.97
N ILE A 25 -14.96 -6.13 14.37
CA ILE A 25 -15.61 -5.20 13.43
C ILE A 25 -14.53 -4.29 12.84
N PRO A 26 -14.37 -4.23 11.51
CA PRO A 26 -13.40 -3.32 10.90
C PRO A 26 -13.84 -1.88 11.09
N ALA A 27 -12.86 -0.98 11.30
CA ALA A 27 -13.13 0.44 11.30
C ALA A 27 -13.55 0.89 9.89
N ARG A 28 -14.33 1.99 9.81
CA ARG A 28 -14.81 2.53 8.54
C ARG A 28 -14.47 4.00 8.42
N SER A 29 -14.02 4.41 7.23
CA SER A 29 -13.90 5.80 6.86
C SER A 29 -15.26 6.44 6.55
N GLU A 30 -15.29 7.76 6.36
CA GLU A 30 -16.51 8.47 5.92
C GLU A 30 -17.00 7.98 4.54
N GLY A 31 -16.09 7.65 3.63
CA GLY A 31 -16.39 7.07 2.31
C GLY A 31 -16.76 5.59 2.31
N GLY A 32 -16.70 4.93 3.48
CA GLY A 32 -17.11 3.53 3.64
C GLY A 32 -15.97 2.51 3.47
N VAL A 33 -14.73 2.95 3.35
CA VAL A 33 -13.57 2.05 3.28
C VAL A 33 -13.41 1.33 4.62
N GLN A 34 -13.47 -0.01 4.59
CA GLN A 34 -13.24 -0.83 5.75
C GLN A 34 -11.73 -1.00 5.97
N MET A 35 -11.27 -0.89 7.21
CA MET A 35 -9.86 -1.00 7.51
C MET A 35 -9.57 -1.67 8.84
N ILE A 36 -8.42 -2.34 8.91
CA ILE A 36 -7.84 -2.91 10.10
C ILE A 36 -6.40 -2.46 10.23
N SER A 37 -6.01 -1.95 11.38
CA SER A 37 -4.65 -1.53 11.68
C SER A 37 -4.33 -1.83 13.13
N ILE A 38 -3.05 -2.13 13.40
CA ILE A 38 -2.61 -2.37 14.78
C ILE A 38 -2.81 -1.14 15.66
N ASN A 39 -2.72 0.08 15.13
CA ASN A 39 -2.97 1.31 15.87
C ASN A 39 -4.38 1.40 16.46
N LEU A 40 -5.35 0.77 15.84
CA LEU A 40 -6.72 0.74 16.33
C LEU A 40 -6.91 -0.26 17.48
N VAL A 41 -5.92 -1.15 17.68
CA VAL A 41 -5.92 -2.15 18.78
C VAL A 41 -5.09 -1.67 19.96
N LEU A 42 -4.06 -0.85 19.73
CA LEU A 42 -3.18 -0.35 20.79
C LEU A 42 -3.89 0.63 21.73
N PRO A 43 -3.51 0.69 23.02
CA PRO A 43 -4.09 1.65 23.98
C PRO A 43 -3.92 3.10 23.52
N ASN A 44 -2.74 3.48 23.04
CA ASN A 44 -2.46 4.80 22.48
C ASN A 44 -1.87 4.66 21.06
N GLU A 45 -2.13 5.64 20.20
CA GLU A 45 -1.63 5.65 18.82
C GLU A 45 -0.11 5.73 18.72
N ASP A 46 0.53 6.32 19.73
CA ASP A 46 1.99 6.51 19.83
C ASP A 46 2.72 5.31 20.47
N ASP A 47 1.97 4.29 20.91
CA ASP A 47 2.60 3.12 21.52
C ASP A 47 3.38 2.32 20.47
N PRO A 48 4.66 1.99 20.75
CA PRO A 48 5.46 1.25 19.80
C PRO A 48 5.00 -0.21 19.69
N VAL A 49 4.87 -0.69 18.47
CA VAL A 49 4.61 -2.11 18.19
C VAL A 49 5.91 -2.89 18.31
N ILE A 50 6.12 -3.57 19.45
CA ILE A 50 7.32 -4.38 19.71
C ILE A 50 6.93 -5.86 19.57
N TYR A 51 6.58 -6.28 18.36
CA TYR A 51 6.25 -7.67 18.09
C TYR A 51 7.42 -8.41 17.44
N ARG A 52 7.63 -9.66 17.87
CA ARG A 52 8.56 -10.58 17.21
C ARG A 52 7.87 -11.27 16.03
N GLY A 53 8.66 -11.72 15.05
CA GLY A 53 8.15 -12.33 13.82
C GLY A 53 6.96 -13.28 13.98
N PRO A 54 6.96 -14.27 14.90
CA PRO A 54 5.83 -15.17 15.08
C PRO A 54 4.52 -14.47 15.48
N ILE A 55 4.59 -13.42 16.31
CA ILE A 55 3.39 -12.66 16.72
C ILE A 55 2.86 -11.84 15.54
N ILE A 56 3.76 -11.23 14.76
CA ILE A 56 3.37 -10.49 13.55
C ILE A 56 2.68 -11.42 12.56
N ALA A 57 3.23 -12.61 12.34
CA ALA A 57 2.65 -13.60 11.44
C ALA A 57 1.25 -14.03 11.87
N GLU A 58 1.04 -14.23 13.17
CA GLU A 58 -0.28 -14.53 13.72
C GLU A 58 -1.25 -13.37 13.56
N THR A 59 -0.82 -12.13 13.84
CA THR A 59 -1.63 -10.93 13.65
C THR A 59 -2.07 -10.76 12.19
N VAL A 60 -1.20 -11.03 11.21
CA VAL A 60 -1.56 -11.01 9.79
C VAL A 60 -2.71 -11.98 9.50
N LYS A 61 -2.63 -13.20 10.02
CA LYS A 61 -3.67 -14.21 9.83
C LYS A 61 -4.99 -13.80 10.50
N GLN A 62 -4.91 -13.28 11.73
CA GLN A 62 -6.08 -12.80 12.46
C GLN A 62 -6.77 -11.63 11.75
N PHE A 63 -6.02 -10.72 11.15
CA PHE A 63 -6.59 -9.62 10.34
C PHE A 63 -7.33 -10.12 9.10
N TRP A 64 -7.00 -11.30 8.61
CA TRP A 64 -7.72 -11.95 7.54
C TRP A 64 -8.92 -12.77 8.04
N SER A 65 -8.71 -13.64 9.06
CA SER A 65 -9.71 -14.64 9.48
C SER A 65 -10.71 -14.15 10.51
N ASP A 66 -10.30 -13.24 11.41
CA ASP A 66 -11.07 -12.86 12.59
C ASP A 66 -11.77 -11.49 12.43
N VAL A 67 -11.56 -10.81 11.31
CA VAL A 67 -12.25 -9.57 10.97
C VAL A 67 -13.51 -9.88 10.16
N VAL A 68 -14.63 -9.31 10.57
CA VAL A 68 -15.91 -9.46 9.88
C VAL A 68 -15.99 -8.48 8.71
N TRP A 69 -15.38 -8.88 7.58
CA TRP A 69 -15.44 -8.12 6.34
C TRP A 69 -16.82 -8.22 5.71
N GLU A 70 -17.41 -7.09 5.32
CA GLU A 70 -18.74 -7.03 4.71
C GLU A 70 -18.67 -6.41 3.32
N ASP A 71 -19.26 -7.07 2.31
CA ASP A 71 -19.41 -6.58 0.93
C ASP A 71 -18.13 -5.92 0.37
N VAL A 72 -16.98 -6.61 0.47
CA VAL A 72 -15.68 -6.13 0.01
C VAL A 72 -15.32 -6.76 -1.31
N ASP A 73 -15.22 -5.95 -2.38
CA ASP A 73 -14.75 -6.40 -3.70
C ASP A 73 -13.22 -6.54 -3.75
N PHE A 74 -12.52 -5.63 -3.09
CA PHE A 74 -11.05 -5.60 -3.06
C PHE A 74 -10.50 -5.44 -1.65
N LEU A 75 -9.51 -6.24 -1.30
CA LEU A 75 -8.71 -6.08 -0.09
C LEU A 75 -7.28 -5.67 -0.46
N PHE A 76 -6.89 -4.47 -0.08
CA PHE A 76 -5.52 -3.98 -0.23
C PHE A 76 -4.73 -4.25 1.05
N VAL A 77 -3.56 -4.88 0.90
CA VAL A 77 -2.65 -5.14 2.01
C VAL A 77 -1.43 -4.22 1.87
N ASP A 78 -1.35 -3.20 2.73
CA ASP A 78 -0.17 -2.33 2.82
C ASP A 78 0.93 -3.05 3.59
N MET A 79 2.05 -3.30 2.91
CA MET A 79 3.14 -4.11 3.43
C MET A 79 4.38 -3.27 3.73
N PRO A 80 5.15 -3.62 4.78
CA PRO A 80 6.43 -2.98 5.02
C PRO A 80 7.39 -3.24 3.85
N PRO A 81 8.42 -2.38 3.68
CA PRO A 81 9.41 -2.57 2.64
C PRO A 81 10.25 -3.82 2.85
N GLY A 82 10.70 -4.41 1.74
CA GLY A 82 11.62 -5.55 1.75
C GLY A 82 10.94 -6.92 1.68
N THR A 83 11.68 -7.95 2.06
CA THR A 83 11.31 -9.37 1.92
C THR A 83 11.30 -10.10 3.27
N GLY A 84 10.92 -9.39 4.33
CA GLY A 84 10.89 -9.91 5.70
C GLY A 84 9.68 -10.82 6.00
N ASP A 85 9.46 -11.05 7.29
CA ASP A 85 8.44 -12.01 7.77
C ASP A 85 7.00 -11.61 7.39
N VAL A 86 6.68 -10.31 7.34
CA VAL A 86 5.32 -9.84 7.01
C VAL A 86 4.95 -10.17 5.56
N PRO A 87 5.71 -9.71 4.53
CA PRO A 87 5.44 -10.10 3.15
C PRO A 87 5.39 -11.61 2.94
N LEU A 88 6.31 -12.35 3.55
CA LEU A 88 6.34 -13.80 3.45
C LEU A 88 5.07 -14.44 4.02
N THR A 89 4.61 -13.96 5.19
CA THR A 89 3.38 -14.47 5.82
C THR A 89 2.15 -14.15 4.99
N VAL A 90 2.03 -12.93 4.47
CA VAL A 90 0.94 -12.52 3.59
C VAL A 90 0.87 -13.47 2.40
N PHE A 91 1.98 -13.68 1.69
CA PHE A 91 2.03 -14.52 0.50
C PHE A 91 1.78 -16.01 0.77
N GLN A 92 2.08 -16.48 1.98
CA GLN A 92 1.86 -17.90 2.36
C GLN A 92 0.46 -18.15 2.95
N SER A 93 -0.19 -17.13 3.48
CA SER A 93 -1.40 -17.32 4.30
C SER A 93 -2.65 -16.70 3.72
N LEU A 94 -2.52 -15.71 2.81
CA LEU A 94 -3.65 -15.03 2.19
C LEU A 94 -3.76 -15.43 0.70
N PRO A 95 -4.97 -15.49 0.16
CA PRO A 95 -5.19 -15.72 -1.28
C PRO A 95 -4.94 -14.44 -2.08
N VAL A 96 -3.66 -14.12 -2.30
CA VAL A 96 -3.25 -12.89 -2.98
C VAL A 96 -3.36 -13.06 -4.49
N ASP A 97 -4.19 -12.25 -5.15
CA ASP A 97 -4.40 -12.28 -6.61
C ASP A 97 -3.24 -11.62 -7.38
N GLY A 98 -2.54 -10.67 -6.76
CA GLY A 98 -1.38 -10.04 -7.35
C GLY A 98 -0.73 -8.99 -6.48
N ILE A 99 0.45 -8.53 -6.87
CA ILE A 99 1.17 -7.45 -6.19
C ILE A 99 1.44 -6.28 -7.14
N ILE A 100 1.35 -5.07 -6.60
CA ILE A 100 1.83 -3.84 -7.23
C ILE A 100 3.12 -3.45 -6.50
N VAL A 101 4.20 -3.28 -7.25
CA VAL A 101 5.47 -2.82 -6.70
C VAL A 101 5.52 -1.31 -6.72
N VAL A 102 5.59 -0.68 -5.54
CA VAL A 102 5.73 0.77 -5.42
C VAL A 102 7.19 1.13 -5.21
N THR A 103 7.68 2.09 -5.98
CA THR A 103 9.08 2.54 -5.95
C THR A 103 9.17 4.06 -6.13
N SER A 104 10.38 4.60 -6.10
CA SER A 104 10.71 6.02 -6.36
C SER A 104 11.90 6.13 -7.30
N PRO A 105 12.15 7.30 -7.99
CA PRO A 105 13.21 7.45 -8.99
C PRO A 105 14.61 7.54 -8.34
N GLN A 106 15.07 6.47 -7.71
CA GLN A 106 16.40 6.37 -7.10
C GLN A 106 17.17 5.17 -7.66
N ASP A 107 18.49 5.20 -7.61
CA ASP A 107 19.37 4.15 -8.18
C ASP A 107 19.10 2.72 -7.67
N LEU A 108 18.46 2.59 -6.49
CA LEU A 108 18.14 1.28 -5.90
C LEU A 108 16.88 0.61 -6.47
N VAL A 109 16.14 1.27 -7.36
CA VAL A 109 14.88 0.77 -7.93
C VAL A 109 15.04 -0.61 -8.54
N SER A 110 16.05 -0.81 -9.37
CA SER A 110 16.32 -2.11 -10.03
C SER A 110 16.47 -3.25 -9.00
N MET A 111 17.15 -2.98 -7.89
CA MET A 111 17.36 -3.98 -6.83
C MET A 111 16.05 -4.27 -6.07
N ILE A 112 15.28 -3.22 -5.74
CA ILE A 112 14.01 -3.34 -4.99
C ILE A 112 12.99 -4.12 -5.83
N VAL A 113 12.76 -3.69 -7.07
CA VAL A 113 11.86 -4.36 -8.00
C VAL A 113 12.31 -5.81 -8.25
N GLY A 114 13.61 -6.03 -8.47
CA GLY A 114 14.16 -7.37 -8.68
C GLY A 114 13.94 -8.32 -7.51
N LYS A 115 14.06 -7.84 -6.27
CA LYS A 115 13.75 -8.66 -5.07
C LYS A 115 12.26 -8.97 -4.98
N ALA A 116 11.39 -7.99 -5.19
CA ALA A 116 9.94 -8.18 -5.16
C ALA A 116 9.48 -9.19 -6.22
N VAL A 117 9.95 -9.04 -7.46
CA VAL A 117 9.64 -9.96 -8.58
C VAL A 117 10.12 -11.38 -8.30
N LYS A 118 11.34 -11.54 -7.79
CA LYS A 118 11.87 -12.87 -7.44
C LYS A 118 11.05 -13.52 -6.33
N MET A 119 10.70 -12.78 -5.29
CA MET A 119 9.87 -13.28 -4.19
C MET A 119 8.48 -13.69 -4.67
N ALA A 120 7.82 -12.85 -5.47
CA ALA A 120 6.52 -13.15 -6.05
C ALA A 120 6.56 -14.42 -6.92
N LYS A 121 7.58 -14.57 -7.77
CA LYS A 121 7.79 -15.77 -8.58
C LYS A 121 7.98 -17.02 -7.72
N MET A 122 8.74 -16.94 -6.63
CA MET A 122 8.93 -18.06 -5.70
C MET A 122 7.63 -18.48 -5.01
N MET A 123 6.73 -17.54 -4.78
CA MET A 123 5.42 -17.76 -4.17
C MET A 123 4.30 -18.01 -5.19
N ASN A 124 4.63 -17.99 -6.49
CA ASN A 124 3.67 -18.15 -7.59
C ASN A 124 2.55 -17.10 -7.58
N ILE A 125 2.90 -15.86 -7.21
CA ILE A 125 1.96 -14.72 -7.18
C ILE A 125 2.27 -13.80 -8.37
N PRO A 126 1.27 -13.35 -9.14
CA PRO A 126 1.45 -12.40 -10.23
C PRO A 126 1.97 -11.05 -9.75
N VAL A 127 2.90 -10.45 -10.51
CA VAL A 127 3.24 -9.04 -10.37
C VAL A 127 2.44 -8.27 -11.39
N LEU A 128 1.50 -7.45 -10.94
CA LEU A 128 0.57 -6.70 -11.79
C LEU A 128 1.26 -5.54 -12.50
N GLY A 129 2.29 -4.96 -11.88
CA GLY A 129 3.09 -3.91 -12.44
C GLY A 129 3.79 -3.03 -11.40
N ILE A 130 4.32 -1.91 -11.87
CA ILE A 130 5.13 -0.99 -11.07
C ILE A 130 4.43 0.37 -11.03
N VAL A 131 4.36 0.98 -9.85
CA VAL A 131 3.99 2.38 -9.63
C VAL A 131 5.22 3.13 -9.14
N GLU A 132 5.64 4.16 -9.86
CA GLU A 132 6.70 5.06 -9.41
C GLU A 132 6.09 6.27 -8.71
N ASN A 133 6.30 6.38 -7.40
CA ASN A 133 5.91 7.55 -6.62
C ASN A 133 7.07 8.57 -6.59
N TYR A 134 6.75 9.85 -6.41
CA TYR A 134 7.71 10.96 -6.44
C TYR A 134 8.49 11.06 -7.76
N SER A 135 7.87 10.68 -8.87
CA SER A 135 8.50 10.60 -10.18
C SER A 135 9.02 11.96 -10.66
N TYR A 136 8.28 13.01 -10.39
CA TYR A 136 8.62 14.38 -10.73
C TYR A 136 7.87 15.39 -9.85
N LEU A 137 8.35 16.63 -9.86
CA LEU A 137 7.64 17.80 -9.34
C LEU A 137 7.16 18.64 -10.52
N GLU A 138 5.88 18.96 -10.59
CA GLU A 138 5.37 19.92 -11.56
C GLU A 138 5.56 21.34 -11.05
N CYS A 139 6.25 22.17 -11.85
CA CYS A 139 6.44 23.58 -11.51
C CYS A 139 5.08 24.31 -11.51
N PRO A 140 4.68 24.96 -10.43
CA PRO A 140 3.38 25.62 -10.33
C PRO A 140 3.24 26.82 -11.29
N ASP A 141 4.34 27.42 -11.74
CA ASP A 141 4.33 28.61 -12.58
C ASP A 141 4.26 28.26 -14.08
N CYS A 142 4.90 27.18 -14.51
CA CYS A 142 5.05 26.89 -15.95
C CYS A 142 4.73 25.45 -16.35
N GLY A 143 4.34 24.58 -15.42
CA GLY A 143 3.99 23.18 -15.69
C GLY A 143 5.19 22.28 -16.09
N LYS A 144 6.42 22.79 -16.02
CA LYS A 144 7.60 21.98 -16.34
C LYS A 144 7.83 20.92 -15.29
N HIS A 145 8.05 19.67 -15.73
CA HIS A 145 8.45 18.58 -14.84
C HIS A 145 9.92 18.73 -14.42
N ILE A 146 10.16 18.59 -13.13
CA ILE A 146 11.47 18.67 -12.51
C ILE A 146 11.77 17.32 -11.85
N SER A 147 12.83 16.65 -12.27
CA SER A 147 13.29 15.38 -11.69
C SER A 147 14.07 15.65 -10.40
N VAL A 148 13.36 15.75 -9.28
CA VAL A 148 13.94 16.10 -7.97
C VAL A 148 14.93 15.05 -7.48
N PHE A 149 14.68 13.78 -7.77
CA PHE A 149 15.50 12.65 -7.35
C PHE A 149 16.36 12.05 -8.47
N GLY A 150 16.61 12.81 -9.53
CA GLY A 150 17.31 12.34 -10.72
C GLY A 150 16.38 11.83 -11.82
N GLU A 151 16.95 11.29 -12.89
CA GLU A 151 16.16 10.70 -13.97
C GLU A 151 15.59 9.35 -13.56
N SER A 152 14.34 9.12 -13.98
CA SER A 152 13.68 7.84 -13.72
C SER A 152 14.22 6.74 -14.62
N HIS A 153 14.55 5.60 -14.05
CA HIS A 153 14.92 4.37 -14.76
C HIS A 153 13.82 3.30 -14.69
N VAL A 154 12.63 3.65 -14.23
CA VAL A 154 11.56 2.68 -14.03
C VAL A 154 11.13 1.97 -15.30
N ASP A 155 11.13 2.66 -16.45
CA ASP A 155 10.75 2.07 -17.75
C ASP A 155 11.74 0.99 -18.18
N GLU A 156 13.05 1.22 -17.97
CA GLU A 156 14.11 0.27 -18.29
C GLU A 156 14.00 -0.98 -17.38
N VAL A 157 13.75 -0.74 -16.08
CA VAL A 157 13.58 -1.81 -15.10
C VAL A 157 12.31 -2.62 -15.39
N ALA A 158 11.21 -1.94 -15.70
CA ALA A 158 9.95 -2.59 -16.05
C ALA A 158 10.11 -3.46 -17.33
N ALA A 159 10.75 -2.93 -18.36
CA ALA A 159 11.05 -3.67 -19.58
C ALA A 159 11.94 -4.90 -19.33
N HIS A 160 12.95 -4.79 -18.44
CA HIS A 160 13.81 -5.91 -18.09
C HIS A 160 13.06 -7.07 -17.42
N TYR A 161 12.02 -6.77 -16.64
CA TYR A 161 11.20 -7.79 -15.96
C TYR A 161 9.90 -8.12 -16.69
N GLU A 162 9.68 -7.54 -17.86
CA GLU A 162 8.45 -7.69 -18.67
C GLU A 162 7.19 -7.27 -17.92
N LEU A 163 7.29 -6.19 -17.14
CA LEU A 163 6.21 -5.64 -16.33
C LEU A 163 5.71 -4.30 -16.90
N PRO A 164 4.43 -3.98 -16.76
CA PRO A 164 3.93 -2.65 -17.09
C PRO A 164 4.30 -1.63 -16.01
N VAL A 165 4.57 -0.39 -16.42
CA VAL A 165 4.54 0.78 -15.54
C VAL A 165 3.09 1.25 -15.46
N LEU A 166 2.45 1.06 -14.32
CA LEU A 166 1.04 1.34 -14.11
C LEU A 166 0.77 2.82 -13.88
N ALA A 167 1.70 3.50 -13.20
CA ALA A 167 1.62 4.94 -12.93
C ALA A 167 2.99 5.54 -12.63
N LYS A 168 3.13 6.83 -12.99
CA LYS A 168 4.20 7.73 -12.50
C LYS A 168 3.53 8.90 -11.79
N LEU A 169 3.70 8.96 -10.46
CA LEU A 169 3.01 9.93 -9.62
C LEU A 169 3.90 11.13 -9.31
N PRO A 170 3.37 12.34 -9.38
CA PRO A 170 4.11 13.53 -9.01
C PRO A 170 4.34 13.63 -7.50
N ILE A 171 5.27 14.48 -7.09
CA ILE A 171 5.32 15.02 -5.75
C ILE A 171 4.15 15.98 -5.62
N ASP A 172 3.17 15.65 -4.79
CA ASP A 172 1.97 16.47 -4.58
C ASP A 172 1.86 16.93 -3.12
N PRO A 173 2.21 18.19 -2.83
CA PRO A 173 2.08 18.75 -1.48
C PRO A 173 0.65 18.80 -0.96
N LYS A 174 -0.35 18.97 -1.85
CA LYS A 174 -1.77 19.01 -1.45
C LYS A 174 -2.26 17.65 -1.00
N LEU A 175 -1.79 16.58 -1.67
CA LEU A 175 -2.07 15.22 -1.24
C LEU A 175 -1.45 14.94 0.13
N ALA A 176 -0.20 15.40 0.36
CA ALA A 176 0.45 15.27 1.65
C ALA A 176 -0.32 16.02 2.77
N GLU A 177 -0.77 17.25 2.50
CA GLU A 177 -1.62 18.01 3.44
C GLU A 177 -2.95 17.30 3.74
N ALA A 178 -3.59 16.69 2.73
CA ALA A 178 -4.82 15.94 2.92
C ALA A 178 -4.59 14.68 3.78
N VAL A 179 -3.50 13.95 3.54
CA VAL A 179 -3.08 12.78 4.33
C VAL A 179 -2.83 13.17 5.80
N ASP A 180 -2.08 14.25 6.03
CA ASP A 180 -1.79 14.73 7.40
C ASP A 180 -3.05 15.20 8.14
N ALA A 181 -4.02 15.73 7.40
CA ALA A 181 -5.31 16.16 7.94
C ALA A 181 -6.33 15.00 8.11
N GLY A 182 -6.00 13.77 7.72
CA GLY A 182 -6.94 12.63 7.74
C GLY A 182 -8.07 12.75 6.71
N LYS A 183 -7.82 13.39 5.58
CA LYS A 183 -8.81 13.72 4.55
C LYS A 183 -8.41 13.22 3.16
N ILE A 184 -7.81 12.05 3.09
CA ILE A 184 -7.37 11.48 1.81
C ILE A 184 -8.53 11.28 0.84
N GLU A 185 -9.73 10.98 1.34
CA GLU A 185 -10.92 10.75 0.51
C GLU A 185 -11.43 12.03 -0.17
N ASP A 186 -11.11 13.20 0.36
CA ASP A 186 -11.42 14.50 -0.25
C ASP A 186 -10.40 14.88 -1.35
N ALA A 187 -9.26 14.20 -1.40
CA ALA A 187 -8.21 14.51 -2.35
C ALA A 187 -8.56 14.05 -3.76
N LYS A 188 -8.31 14.94 -4.74
CA LYS A 188 -8.41 14.54 -6.14
C LYS A 188 -7.22 13.65 -6.50
N LEU A 189 -7.50 12.39 -6.81
CA LEU A 189 -6.48 11.46 -7.27
C LEU A 189 -5.91 11.89 -8.64
N PRO A 190 -4.59 11.69 -8.87
CA PRO A 190 -3.98 11.94 -10.15
C PRO A 190 -4.56 11.05 -11.25
N ASP A 191 -4.84 11.62 -12.43
CA ASP A 191 -5.28 10.86 -13.60
C ASP A 191 -4.27 9.75 -14.00
N ALA A 192 -3.01 9.91 -13.59
CA ALA A 192 -1.93 8.93 -13.77
C ALA A 192 -2.23 7.56 -13.10
N LEU A 193 -3.13 7.50 -12.12
CA LEU A 193 -3.53 6.23 -11.47
C LEU A 193 -4.53 5.41 -12.29
N SER A 194 -5.07 5.93 -13.38
CA SER A 194 -6.07 5.23 -14.21
C SER A 194 -5.59 3.86 -14.71
N GLY A 195 -4.30 3.73 -15.08
CA GLY A 195 -3.71 2.45 -15.49
C GLY A 195 -3.67 1.42 -14.36
N ALA A 196 -3.30 1.86 -13.15
CA ALA A 196 -3.30 0.99 -11.98
C ALA A 196 -4.73 0.56 -11.61
N LEU A 197 -5.68 1.51 -11.63
CA LEU A 197 -7.09 1.24 -11.34
C LEU A 197 -7.67 0.20 -12.32
N SER A 198 -7.53 0.43 -13.63
CA SER A 198 -8.02 -0.52 -14.64
C SER A 198 -7.40 -1.91 -14.52
N THR A 199 -6.13 -2.00 -14.09
CA THR A 199 -5.47 -3.29 -13.86
C THR A 199 -6.07 -4.03 -12.67
N VAL A 200 -6.38 -3.32 -11.58
CA VAL A 200 -7.02 -3.91 -10.40
C VAL A 200 -8.46 -4.30 -10.69
N GLU A 201 -9.26 -3.43 -11.33
CA GLU A 201 -10.64 -3.74 -11.72
C GLU A 201 -10.74 -4.94 -12.66
N GLY A 202 -9.71 -5.19 -13.46
CA GLY A 202 -9.63 -6.35 -14.34
C GLY A 202 -9.43 -7.69 -13.64
N LEU A 203 -9.26 -7.71 -12.31
CA LEU A 203 -9.17 -8.93 -11.50
C LEU A 203 -10.56 -9.46 -11.05
N LEU A 204 -11.62 -8.63 -11.12
CA LEU A 204 -13.00 -9.01 -10.89
C LEU A 204 -13.57 -9.72 -12.12
#